data_7eff4284d26b908558e276042eef3e31
#
_entry.id   7eff4284d26b908558e276042eef3e31
#
_cell.length_a   1.000
_cell.length_b   1.000
_cell.length_c   1.000
_cell.angle_alpha   90.00
_cell.angle_beta   90.00
_cell.angle_gamma   90.00
#
_symmetry.space_group_name_H-M   'P 1'
#
loop_
_entity.id
_entity.type
_entity.pdbx_description
1 polymer ?
#
loop_
_entity_poly.entity_id
_entity_poly.type
_entity_poly.pdbx_seq_one_letter_code
_entity_poly.pdbx_strand_id
1 'polypeptide(L)'
;MKKLQVLWLTALSCNGNTHSFLNYPYLEQFFENFEFIYHPSIDSKYSLTEIVSQNIACDILLIEGSISPDIQKADVPIIDIINKYSKIVSKIITVGTCSSFGGIFRQSEYKNVTGLHFDQRTPIDKFKNIKEKTITISGCPVHPETLANTMYAIKNALNIRVDEFLRPKDYFAYTIHNGCTRNEYFEYKVDNHEFGEHEGCMFYDHGCQAPYTHGSCNKILWNEVNSKTRVGHPCMGCTEPDFPKHNLFTTKKNMGIPQVLPLGVPKRTYLTLAGITKAFTIDRLEKKLLDD
;
A
#
# COMPACT_ATOMS: atom_id res chain seq x y z
N MET A 1 16.00 -26.04 -2.78
CA MET A 1 15.09 -25.61 -3.87
C MET A 1 15.77 -24.49 -4.67
N LYS A 2 15.50 -24.37 -5.99
CA LYS A 2 16.04 -23.27 -6.79
C LYS A 2 15.49 -21.93 -6.28
N LYS A 3 16.36 -20.92 -6.13
CA LYS A 3 15.92 -19.55 -5.82
C LYS A 3 15.22 -18.96 -7.05
N LEU A 4 14.14 -18.19 -6.84
CA LEU A 4 13.56 -17.40 -7.91
C LEU A 4 14.40 -16.15 -8.15
N GLN A 5 14.67 -15.86 -9.43
CA GLN A 5 15.44 -14.69 -9.86
C GLN A 5 14.51 -13.48 -9.97
N VAL A 6 14.89 -12.40 -9.31
CA VAL A 6 14.09 -11.18 -9.17
C VAL A 6 14.82 -9.98 -9.75
N LEU A 7 14.16 -9.26 -10.63
CA LEU A 7 14.58 -7.95 -11.11
C LEU A 7 13.79 -6.87 -10.38
N TRP A 8 14.46 -6.03 -9.58
CA TRP A 8 13.84 -4.86 -8.95
C TRP A 8 14.15 -3.61 -9.77
N LEU A 9 13.19 -3.16 -10.53
CA LEU A 9 13.31 -1.99 -11.40
C LEU A 9 12.71 -0.76 -10.73
N THR A 10 13.51 0.29 -10.56
CA THR A 10 13.02 1.59 -10.07
C THR A 10 12.72 2.52 -11.24
N ALA A 11 11.50 3.06 -11.28
CA ALA A 11 11.10 4.13 -12.17
C ALA A 11 11.29 5.51 -11.49
N LEU A 12 10.29 6.38 -11.47
CA LEU A 12 10.31 7.63 -10.70
C LEU A 12 9.99 7.30 -9.25
N SER A 13 11.01 7.12 -8.41
CA SER A 13 10.89 6.61 -7.05
C SER A 13 11.66 7.46 -6.04
N CYS A 14 11.14 7.51 -4.81
CA CYS A 14 11.84 7.99 -3.62
C CYS A 14 12.61 6.88 -2.89
N ASN A 15 12.60 5.65 -3.40
CA ASN A 15 13.14 4.43 -2.79
C ASN A 15 12.55 4.07 -1.41
N GLY A 16 11.41 4.64 -1.05
CA GLY A 16 10.75 4.37 0.23
C GLY A 16 10.31 2.92 0.39
N ASN A 17 9.90 2.26 -0.71
CA ASN A 17 9.53 0.83 -0.67
C ASN A 17 10.76 -0.07 -0.56
N THR A 18 11.86 0.28 -1.22
CA THR A 18 13.18 -0.35 -1.02
C THR A 18 13.57 -0.33 0.46
N HIS A 19 13.54 0.87 1.08
CA HIS A 19 13.87 0.99 2.51
C HIS A 19 12.91 0.23 3.41
N SER A 20 11.62 0.24 3.11
CA SER A 20 10.64 -0.55 3.85
C SER A 20 10.93 -2.04 3.76
N PHE A 21 11.21 -2.54 2.56
CA PHE A 21 11.54 -3.95 2.33
C PHE A 21 12.81 -4.37 3.08
N LEU A 22 13.85 -3.53 3.11
CA LEU A 22 15.10 -3.82 3.82
C LEU A 22 14.91 -3.89 5.35
N ASN A 23 13.82 -3.38 5.89
CA ASN A 23 13.42 -3.55 7.29
C ASN A 23 12.54 -4.79 7.54
N TYR A 24 12.41 -5.70 6.58
CA TYR A 24 11.68 -6.94 6.78
C TYR A 24 12.39 -7.81 7.83
N PRO A 25 11.71 -8.24 8.94
CA PRO A 25 12.37 -8.94 10.03
C PRO A 25 13.06 -10.25 9.62
N TYR A 26 12.53 -10.91 8.58
CA TYR A 26 13.02 -12.20 8.09
C TYR A 26 13.75 -12.08 6.75
N LEU A 27 14.51 -11.00 6.55
CA LEU A 27 15.17 -10.69 5.28
C LEU A 27 16.21 -11.76 4.88
N GLU A 28 16.95 -12.33 5.84
CA GLU A 28 17.93 -13.40 5.58
C GLU A 28 17.23 -14.65 4.98
N GLN A 29 16.15 -15.10 5.62
CA GLN A 29 15.36 -16.24 5.10
C GLN A 29 14.73 -15.93 3.74
N PHE A 30 14.38 -14.66 3.49
CA PHE A 30 13.90 -14.24 2.18
C PHE A 30 14.98 -14.46 1.12
N PHE A 31 16.22 -14.10 1.36
CA PHE A 31 17.33 -14.30 0.43
C PHE A 31 17.73 -15.78 0.24
N GLU A 32 17.35 -16.68 1.11
CA GLU A 32 17.46 -18.12 0.86
C GLU A 32 16.54 -18.60 -0.28
N ASN A 33 15.45 -17.88 -0.53
CA ASN A 33 14.38 -18.24 -1.45
C ASN A 33 14.36 -17.42 -2.74
N PHE A 34 14.90 -16.20 -2.69
CA PHE A 34 14.93 -15.25 -3.81
C PHE A 34 16.32 -14.71 -4.01
N GLU A 35 16.70 -14.52 -5.27
CA GLU A 35 17.98 -13.92 -5.68
C GLU A 35 17.69 -12.67 -6.48
N PHE A 36 18.12 -11.49 -6.01
CA PHE A 36 18.06 -10.28 -6.80
C PHE A 36 19.17 -10.32 -7.86
N ILE A 37 18.78 -10.48 -9.12
CA ILE A 37 19.73 -10.34 -10.24
C ILE A 37 20.15 -8.88 -10.41
N TYR A 38 19.25 -7.95 -10.04
CA TYR A 38 19.51 -6.53 -9.89
C TYR A 38 18.56 -5.91 -8.85
N HIS A 39 19.13 -5.05 -8.01
CA HIS A 39 18.41 -4.18 -7.08
C HIS A 39 19.21 -2.89 -6.89
N PRO A 40 18.55 -1.70 -6.80
CA PRO A 40 19.28 -0.42 -6.77
C PRO A 40 20.09 -0.16 -5.49
N SER A 41 19.81 -0.89 -4.40
CA SER A 41 20.40 -0.63 -3.07
C SER A 41 20.97 -1.88 -2.38
N ILE A 42 20.90 -3.05 -3.02
CA ILE A 42 21.48 -4.30 -2.53
C ILE A 42 22.53 -4.74 -3.51
N ASP A 43 23.62 -5.31 -3.02
CA ASP A 43 24.60 -5.93 -3.88
C ASP A 43 23.96 -7.02 -4.73
N SER A 44 24.11 -6.92 -6.02
CA SER A 44 23.41 -7.73 -7.00
C SER A 44 24.38 -8.21 -8.08
N LYS A 45 24.03 -9.36 -8.68
CA LYS A 45 24.91 -10.09 -9.60
C LYS A 45 25.27 -9.28 -10.83
N TYR A 46 24.35 -8.40 -11.29
CA TYR A 46 24.52 -7.62 -12.52
C TYR A 46 24.17 -6.15 -12.27
N SER A 47 24.80 -5.27 -13.01
CA SER A 47 24.37 -3.88 -13.13
C SER A 47 23.10 -3.77 -14.00
N LEU A 48 22.37 -2.68 -13.88
CA LEU A 48 21.18 -2.45 -14.74
C LEU A 48 21.55 -2.37 -16.22
N THR A 49 22.71 -1.80 -16.54
CA THR A 49 23.21 -1.72 -17.91
C THR A 49 23.44 -3.12 -18.51
N GLU A 50 24.05 -4.03 -17.75
CA GLU A 50 24.21 -5.43 -18.19
C GLU A 50 22.88 -6.14 -18.37
N ILE A 51 21.94 -5.97 -17.40
CA ILE A 51 20.59 -6.52 -17.48
C ILE A 51 19.90 -6.10 -18.77
N VAL A 52 19.94 -4.80 -19.08
CA VAL A 52 19.25 -4.24 -20.25
C VAL A 52 19.93 -4.64 -21.55
N SER A 53 21.27 -4.62 -21.63
CA SER A 53 22.02 -4.93 -22.84
C SER A 53 22.07 -6.43 -23.18
N GLN A 54 22.22 -7.29 -22.16
CA GLN A 54 22.43 -8.74 -22.36
C GLN A 54 21.14 -9.56 -22.29
N ASN A 55 19.99 -8.96 -22.03
CA ASN A 55 18.71 -9.64 -21.91
C ASN A 55 18.68 -10.74 -20.83
N ILE A 56 19.28 -10.47 -19.68
CA ILE A 56 19.37 -11.47 -18.61
C ILE A 56 17.97 -11.85 -18.15
N ALA A 57 17.64 -13.14 -18.19
CA ALA A 57 16.33 -13.64 -17.81
C ALA A 57 16.11 -13.56 -16.29
N CYS A 58 14.86 -13.35 -15.88
CA CYS A 58 14.42 -13.43 -14.50
C CYS A 58 13.02 -14.03 -14.41
N ASP A 59 12.62 -14.45 -13.21
CA ASP A 59 11.32 -15.07 -12.95
C ASP A 59 10.25 -14.03 -12.60
N ILE A 60 10.64 -13.00 -11.83
CA ILE A 60 9.74 -11.97 -11.30
C ILE A 60 10.31 -10.57 -11.59
N LEU A 61 9.45 -9.67 -12.08
CA LEU A 61 9.74 -8.25 -12.22
C LEU A 61 9.02 -7.47 -11.10
N LEU A 62 9.78 -6.80 -10.24
CA LEU A 62 9.27 -5.80 -9.29
C LEU A 62 9.46 -4.41 -9.89
N ILE A 63 8.42 -3.58 -9.83
CA ILE A 63 8.46 -2.20 -10.33
C ILE A 63 8.15 -1.27 -9.18
N GLU A 64 9.11 -0.45 -8.77
CA GLU A 64 8.97 0.60 -7.78
C GLU A 64 8.96 1.99 -8.43
N GLY A 65 8.05 2.85 -8.00
CA GLY A 65 7.96 4.21 -8.51
C GLY A 65 6.98 4.39 -9.66
N SER A 66 6.66 5.64 -9.94
CA SER A 66 5.68 6.02 -10.98
C SER A 66 6.27 5.90 -12.37
N ILE A 67 5.43 5.57 -13.33
CA ILE A 67 5.84 5.38 -14.73
C ILE A 67 5.55 6.65 -15.51
N SER A 68 6.57 7.15 -16.22
CA SER A 68 6.46 8.25 -17.16
C SER A 68 7.30 7.93 -18.41
N PRO A 69 6.86 8.37 -19.58
CA PRO A 69 7.64 8.22 -20.82
C PRO A 69 8.96 8.99 -20.78
N ASP A 70 9.07 10.02 -19.94
CA ASP A 70 10.25 10.88 -19.82
C ASP A 70 11.38 10.22 -18.99
N ILE A 71 11.09 9.08 -18.34
CA ILE A 71 12.06 8.39 -17.47
C ILE A 71 12.87 7.39 -18.28
N GLN A 72 14.18 7.53 -18.18
CA GLN A 72 15.15 6.59 -18.73
C GLN A 72 15.97 5.93 -17.61
N LYS A 73 16.37 4.69 -17.85
CA LYS A 73 17.28 3.91 -16.99
C LYS A 73 18.27 3.17 -17.87
N ALA A 74 19.57 3.27 -17.55
CA ALA A 74 20.63 2.73 -18.41
C ALA A 74 20.44 3.17 -19.89
N ASP A 75 20.15 4.45 -20.11
CA ASP A 75 19.92 5.10 -21.42
C ASP A 75 18.76 4.50 -22.24
N VAL A 76 17.88 3.73 -21.61
CA VAL A 76 16.70 3.13 -22.23
C VAL A 76 15.43 3.65 -21.55
N PRO A 77 14.38 4.03 -22.30
CA PRO A 77 13.08 4.39 -21.72
C PRO A 77 12.56 3.29 -20.81
N ILE A 78 12.09 3.68 -19.59
CA ILE A 78 11.58 2.72 -18.60
C ILE A 78 10.46 1.83 -19.16
N ILE A 79 9.65 2.40 -20.05
CA ILE A 79 8.56 1.71 -20.72
C ILE A 79 9.07 0.55 -21.59
N ASP A 80 10.17 0.75 -22.28
CA ASP A 80 10.75 -0.26 -23.16
C ASP A 80 11.38 -1.40 -22.35
N ILE A 81 12.00 -1.07 -21.20
CA ILE A 81 12.51 -2.07 -20.27
C ILE A 81 11.33 -2.91 -19.72
N ILE A 82 10.25 -2.27 -19.29
CA ILE A 82 9.04 -2.95 -18.79
C ILE A 82 8.45 -3.85 -19.89
N ASN A 83 8.26 -3.32 -21.10
CA ASN A 83 7.74 -4.09 -22.24
C ASN A 83 8.59 -5.31 -22.57
N LYS A 84 9.90 -5.17 -22.51
CA LYS A 84 10.86 -6.23 -22.77
C LYS A 84 10.76 -7.34 -21.72
N TYR A 85 10.91 -6.96 -20.44
CA TYR A 85 10.89 -7.93 -19.35
C TYR A 85 9.50 -8.53 -19.11
N SER A 86 8.45 -7.79 -19.39
CA SER A 86 7.09 -8.31 -19.33
C SER A 86 6.82 -9.53 -20.21
N LYS A 87 7.59 -9.74 -21.25
CA LYS A 87 7.48 -10.94 -22.13
C LYS A 87 8.17 -12.16 -21.55
N ILE A 88 9.14 -11.97 -20.68
CA ILE A 88 10.03 -13.02 -20.15
C ILE A 88 9.52 -13.53 -18.80
N VAL A 89 9.14 -12.61 -17.88
CA VAL A 89 8.78 -12.95 -16.51
C VAL A 89 7.44 -13.67 -16.39
N SER A 90 7.35 -14.55 -15.39
CA SER A 90 6.10 -15.22 -15.04
C SER A 90 5.13 -14.32 -14.27
N LYS A 91 5.66 -13.42 -13.42
CA LYS A 91 4.89 -12.48 -12.62
C LYS A 91 5.52 -11.09 -12.60
N ILE A 92 4.64 -10.09 -12.49
CA ILE A 92 5.00 -8.68 -12.32
C ILE A 92 4.35 -8.20 -11.03
N ILE A 93 5.10 -7.48 -10.19
CA ILE A 93 4.56 -6.88 -8.97
C ILE A 93 4.84 -5.38 -9.02
N THR A 94 3.80 -4.56 -8.93
CA THR A 94 3.96 -3.13 -8.67
C THR A 94 4.10 -2.91 -7.18
N VAL A 95 5.19 -2.26 -6.77
CA VAL A 95 5.56 -2.05 -5.36
C VAL A 95 5.37 -0.57 -5.01
N GLY A 96 4.36 -0.30 -4.21
CA GLY A 96 4.01 1.03 -3.76
C GLY A 96 2.91 1.70 -4.58
N THR A 97 2.28 2.70 -3.98
CA THR A 97 1.18 3.48 -4.59
C THR A 97 1.63 4.22 -5.85
N CYS A 98 2.90 4.58 -5.94
CA CYS A 98 3.46 5.23 -7.12
C CYS A 98 3.41 4.33 -8.35
N SER A 99 3.94 3.12 -8.27
CA SER A 99 3.90 2.15 -9.38
C SER A 99 2.51 1.57 -9.64
N SER A 100 1.63 1.61 -8.63
CA SER A 100 0.26 1.12 -8.74
C SER A 100 -0.68 2.13 -9.40
N PHE A 101 -0.61 3.41 -8.98
CA PHE A 101 -1.62 4.44 -9.29
C PHE A 101 -1.05 5.80 -9.69
N GLY A 102 0.28 5.93 -9.80
CA GLY A 102 0.97 7.19 -10.07
C GLY A 102 1.40 7.96 -8.82
N GLY A 103 0.70 7.81 -7.69
CA GLY A 103 1.11 8.33 -6.38
C GLY A 103 1.50 9.80 -6.34
N ILE A 104 2.46 10.14 -5.48
CA ILE A 104 2.86 11.53 -5.22
C ILE A 104 3.52 12.22 -6.43
N PHE A 105 4.18 11.45 -7.29
CA PHE A 105 4.88 12.00 -8.46
C PHE A 105 3.95 12.50 -9.57
N ARG A 106 2.64 12.24 -9.48
CA ARG A 106 1.64 12.87 -10.37
C ARG A 106 1.61 14.41 -10.24
N GLN A 107 2.11 14.94 -9.13
CA GLN A 107 2.23 16.39 -8.87
C GLN A 107 3.61 16.96 -9.26
N SER A 108 4.48 16.12 -9.83
CA SER A 108 5.79 16.55 -10.32
C SER A 108 5.69 17.23 -11.68
N GLU A 109 6.82 17.78 -12.14
CA GLU A 109 6.96 18.38 -13.47
C GLU A 109 6.96 17.34 -14.62
N TYR A 110 7.13 16.06 -14.33
CA TYR A 110 7.09 15.01 -15.33
C TYR A 110 5.70 14.84 -15.93
N LYS A 111 5.64 14.63 -17.25
CA LYS A 111 4.37 14.47 -17.97
C LYS A 111 3.88 13.04 -17.93
N ASN A 112 2.56 12.88 -17.99
CA ASN A 112 1.91 11.56 -18.11
C ASN A 112 2.38 10.55 -17.06
N VAL A 113 2.53 11.00 -15.82
CA VAL A 113 2.90 10.17 -14.68
C VAL A 113 1.72 9.31 -14.26
N THR A 114 1.86 7.98 -14.34
CA THR A 114 0.83 7.00 -14.00
C THR A 114 1.39 5.83 -13.20
N GLY A 115 0.53 4.95 -12.72
CA GLY A 115 0.90 3.59 -12.35
C GLY A 115 1.06 2.71 -13.59
N LEU A 116 1.27 1.40 -13.37
CA LEU A 116 1.42 0.45 -14.47
C LEU A 116 0.10 0.22 -15.23
N HIS A 117 -1.00 0.01 -14.49
CA HIS A 117 -2.32 -0.29 -15.05
C HIS A 117 -3.37 0.76 -14.75
N PHE A 118 -3.06 1.72 -13.88
CA PHE A 118 -4.02 2.72 -13.44
C PHE A 118 -3.39 4.11 -13.38
N ASP A 119 -4.18 5.11 -13.77
CA ASP A 119 -4.00 6.50 -13.42
C ASP A 119 -5.03 6.82 -12.33
N GLN A 120 -4.58 6.83 -11.07
CA GLN A 120 -5.48 6.79 -9.91
C GLN A 120 -6.46 5.61 -10.02
N ARG A 121 -7.77 5.89 -10.07
CA ARG A 121 -8.83 4.87 -10.21
C ARG A 121 -9.10 4.48 -11.66
N THR A 122 -8.58 5.25 -12.62
CA THR A 122 -8.87 5.05 -14.03
C THR A 122 -7.94 4.00 -14.63
N PRO A 123 -8.45 2.89 -15.17
CA PRO A 123 -7.63 1.94 -15.90
C PRO A 123 -6.98 2.57 -17.13
N ILE A 124 -5.74 2.16 -17.43
CA ILE A 124 -5.01 2.57 -18.63
C ILE A 124 -4.68 1.34 -19.49
N ASP A 125 -4.73 1.49 -20.79
CA ASP A 125 -4.58 0.36 -21.74
C ASP A 125 -3.13 0.08 -22.14
N LYS A 126 -2.18 0.92 -21.76
CA LYS A 126 -0.78 0.84 -22.21
C LYS A 126 -0.12 -0.52 -21.98
N PHE A 127 -0.46 -1.18 -20.87
CA PHE A 127 0.08 -2.49 -20.48
C PHE A 127 -1.02 -3.55 -20.30
N LYS A 128 -2.13 -3.45 -21.03
CA LYS A 128 -3.31 -4.32 -20.88
C LYS A 128 -2.96 -5.81 -21.03
N ASN A 129 -2.06 -6.14 -21.95
CA ASN A 129 -1.66 -7.51 -22.26
C ASN A 129 -0.90 -8.24 -21.13
N ILE A 130 -0.45 -7.53 -20.11
CA ILE A 130 0.27 -8.12 -18.97
C ILE A 130 -0.53 -8.07 -17.66
N LYS A 131 -1.77 -7.61 -17.71
CA LYS A 131 -2.61 -7.41 -16.53
C LYS A 131 -2.85 -8.69 -15.73
N GLU A 132 -3.05 -9.82 -16.40
CA GLU A 132 -3.32 -11.13 -15.76
C GLU A 132 -2.16 -11.68 -14.94
N LYS A 133 -0.93 -11.30 -15.26
CA LYS A 133 0.26 -11.69 -14.51
C LYS A 133 0.76 -10.62 -13.54
N THR A 134 0.05 -9.50 -13.43
CA THR A 134 0.39 -8.41 -12.52
C THR A 134 -0.34 -8.51 -11.20
N ILE A 135 0.41 -8.31 -10.12
CA ILE A 135 -0.11 -8.14 -8.77
C ILE A 135 0.30 -6.74 -8.31
N THR A 136 -0.64 -6.03 -7.70
CA THR A 136 -0.44 -4.67 -7.20
C THR A 136 -0.33 -4.68 -5.68
N ILE A 137 0.75 -4.16 -5.14
CA ILE A 137 0.91 -3.98 -3.69
C ILE A 137 1.07 -2.49 -3.44
N SER A 138 -0.05 -1.83 -3.11
CA SER A 138 -0.07 -0.39 -2.84
C SER A 138 0.31 -0.07 -1.40
N GLY A 139 0.91 1.10 -1.20
CA GLY A 139 1.37 1.64 0.08
C GLY A 139 2.41 2.72 -0.14
N CYS A 140 2.58 3.62 0.82
CA CYS A 140 3.60 4.67 0.77
C CYS A 140 4.26 4.81 2.16
N PRO A 141 5.26 3.93 2.40
CA PRO A 141 5.70 2.77 1.62
C PRO A 141 4.78 1.54 1.76
N VAL A 142 5.09 0.48 1.01
CA VAL A 142 4.48 -0.86 1.14
C VAL A 142 4.85 -1.48 2.48
N HIS A 143 3.92 -2.20 3.08
CA HIS A 143 4.22 -3.03 4.25
C HIS A 143 5.16 -4.19 3.86
N PRO A 144 6.33 -4.34 4.49
CA PRO A 144 7.34 -5.31 4.06
C PRO A 144 6.84 -6.74 4.05
N GLU A 145 6.06 -7.15 5.06
CA GLU A 145 5.47 -8.49 5.11
C GLU A 145 4.45 -8.75 3.99
N THR A 146 3.67 -7.74 3.61
CA THR A 146 2.73 -7.90 2.49
C THR A 146 3.46 -8.22 1.20
N LEU A 147 4.60 -7.56 0.95
CA LEU A 147 5.44 -7.84 -0.21
C LEU A 147 6.07 -9.23 -0.11
N ALA A 148 6.75 -9.52 1.00
CA ALA A 148 7.45 -10.78 1.19
C ALA A 148 6.48 -11.98 1.10
N ASN A 149 5.37 -11.94 1.81
CA ASN A 149 4.37 -13.02 1.81
C ASN A 149 3.71 -13.21 0.43
N THR A 150 3.48 -12.13 -0.33
CA THR A 150 2.99 -12.23 -1.71
C THR A 150 4.03 -12.93 -2.59
N MET A 151 5.31 -12.65 -2.43
CA MET A 151 6.37 -13.32 -3.17
C MET A 151 6.50 -14.80 -2.77
N TYR A 152 6.37 -15.15 -1.49
CA TYR A 152 6.29 -16.54 -1.05
C TYR A 152 5.08 -17.27 -1.62
N ALA A 153 3.92 -16.61 -1.70
CA ALA A 153 2.73 -17.18 -2.32
C ALA A 153 2.98 -17.50 -3.82
N ILE A 154 3.65 -16.60 -4.53
CA ILE A 154 4.05 -16.84 -5.94
C ILE A 154 5.01 -18.03 -6.04
N LYS A 155 6.05 -18.07 -5.19
CA LYS A 155 7.04 -19.17 -5.19
C LYS A 155 6.39 -20.54 -4.97
N ASN A 156 5.41 -20.58 -4.09
CA ASN A 156 4.68 -21.81 -3.76
C ASN A 156 3.47 -22.06 -4.67
N ALA A 157 3.34 -21.33 -5.78
CA ALA A 157 2.26 -21.45 -6.76
C ALA A 157 0.85 -21.38 -6.13
N LEU A 158 0.69 -20.59 -5.06
CA LEU A 158 -0.59 -20.41 -4.41
C LEU A 158 -1.51 -19.50 -5.26
N ASN A 159 -2.81 -19.75 -5.18
CA ASN A 159 -3.79 -18.92 -5.88
C ASN A 159 -4.01 -17.61 -5.12
N ILE A 160 -3.52 -16.52 -5.68
CA ILE A 160 -3.64 -15.16 -5.13
C ILE A 160 -4.89 -14.50 -5.72
N ARG A 161 -5.96 -14.43 -4.93
CA ARG A 161 -7.16 -13.69 -5.31
C ARG A 161 -6.91 -12.19 -5.19
N VAL A 162 -7.26 -11.44 -6.24
CA VAL A 162 -7.06 -9.99 -6.27
C VAL A 162 -8.39 -9.22 -6.32
N ASP A 163 -8.35 -7.97 -5.91
CA ASP A 163 -9.45 -7.01 -6.05
C ASP A 163 -9.45 -6.34 -7.46
N GLU A 164 -10.31 -5.37 -7.66
CA GLU A 164 -10.44 -4.60 -8.91
C GLU A 164 -9.18 -3.83 -9.31
N PHE A 165 -8.32 -3.53 -8.33
CA PHE A 165 -7.03 -2.85 -8.52
C PHE A 165 -5.85 -3.83 -8.56
N LEU A 166 -6.11 -5.14 -8.71
CA LEU A 166 -5.12 -6.22 -8.72
C LEU A 166 -4.37 -6.41 -7.40
N ARG A 167 -4.92 -5.90 -6.27
CA ARG A 167 -4.31 -6.04 -4.96
C ARG A 167 -4.73 -7.36 -4.31
N PRO A 168 -3.82 -8.10 -3.63
CA PRO A 168 -4.16 -9.35 -2.95
C PRO A 168 -5.26 -9.14 -1.88
N LYS A 169 -6.38 -9.84 -2.02
CA LYS A 169 -7.53 -9.71 -1.10
C LYS A 169 -7.19 -10.08 0.34
N ASP A 170 -6.20 -10.93 0.56
CA ASP A 170 -5.76 -11.30 1.91
C ASP A 170 -5.28 -10.10 2.72
N TYR A 171 -4.80 -9.04 2.05
CA TYR A 171 -4.31 -7.82 2.68
C TYR A 171 -5.19 -6.59 2.44
N PHE A 172 -5.96 -6.57 1.35
CA PHE A 172 -6.70 -5.39 0.90
C PHE A 172 -8.22 -5.57 0.87
N ALA A 173 -8.78 -6.69 1.36
CA ALA A 173 -10.23 -6.88 1.45
C ALA A 173 -10.89 -6.08 2.58
N TYR A 174 -10.10 -5.60 3.54
CA TYR A 174 -10.61 -4.92 4.73
C TYR A 174 -10.08 -3.49 4.80
N THR A 175 -10.84 -2.61 5.44
CA THR A 175 -10.34 -1.28 5.76
C THR A 175 -9.40 -1.32 6.97
N ILE A 176 -8.50 -0.37 7.04
CA ILE A 176 -7.59 -0.21 8.18
C ILE A 176 -8.36 0.03 9.48
N HIS A 177 -9.54 0.65 9.38
CA HIS A 177 -10.46 0.86 10.49
C HIS A 177 -10.90 -0.47 11.16
N ASN A 178 -11.11 -1.53 10.40
CA ASN A 178 -11.54 -2.83 10.94
C ASN A 178 -10.57 -3.45 11.97
N GLY A 179 -9.28 -3.12 11.89
CA GLY A 179 -8.27 -3.58 12.85
C GLY A 179 -7.80 -2.48 13.81
N CYS A 180 -8.45 -1.31 13.81
CA CYS A 180 -8.02 -0.18 14.62
C CYS A 180 -8.36 -0.40 16.10
N THR A 181 -7.37 -0.25 16.98
CA THR A 181 -7.58 -0.33 18.44
C THR A 181 -8.40 0.83 19.01
N ARG A 182 -8.59 1.90 18.19
CA ARG A 182 -9.37 3.10 18.54
C ARG A 182 -10.81 3.04 18.00
N ASN A 183 -11.28 1.84 17.63
CA ASN A 183 -12.58 1.68 17.00
C ASN A 183 -13.73 2.04 17.96
N GLU A 184 -13.59 1.72 19.24
CA GLU A 184 -14.57 2.07 20.25
C GLU A 184 -14.72 3.59 20.39
N TYR A 185 -13.62 4.33 20.40
CA TYR A 185 -13.65 5.80 20.44
C TYR A 185 -14.36 6.39 19.20
N PHE A 186 -14.17 5.77 18.03
CA PHE A 186 -14.91 6.17 16.83
C PHE A 186 -16.42 5.96 17.00
N GLU A 187 -16.84 4.80 17.50
CA GLU A 187 -18.25 4.47 17.71
C GLU A 187 -18.91 5.39 18.76
N TYR A 188 -18.21 5.67 19.86
CA TYR A 188 -18.70 6.52 20.93
C TYR A 188 -18.44 8.02 20.73
N LYS A 189 -17.78 8.41 19.60
CA LYS A 189 -17.48 9.81 19.26
C LYS A 189 -16.59 10.53 20.27
N VAL A 190 -15.67 9.81 20.86
CA VAL A 190 -14.60 10.36 21.69
C VAL A 190 -13.45 10.76 20.78
N ASP A 191 -13.24 12.06 20.62
CA ASP A 191 -12.23 12.59 19.70
C ASP A 191 -10.88 12.75 20.41
N ASN A 192 -9.83 12.61 19.61
CA ASN A 192 -8.46 12.89 20.00
C ASN A 192 -8.08 14.27 19.42
N HIS A 193 -7.53 15.14 20.23
CA HIS A 193 -7.22 16.52 19.84
C HIS A 193 -5.73 16.74 19.54
N GLU A 194 -4.86 15.85 19.99
CA GLU A 194 -3.41 15.98 19.79
C GLU A 194 -2.78 14.73 19.17
N PHE A 195 -1.70 14.91 18.41
CA PHE A 195 -0.94 13.78 17.88
C PHE A 195 -0.20 13.05 19.01
N GLY A 196 -0.17 11.74 18.93
CA GLY A 196 0.54 10.91 19.90
C GLY A 196 -0.28 10.53 21.13
N GLU A 197 -1.48 11.06 21.32
CA GLU A 197 -2.37 10.63 22.41
C GLU A 197 -2.71 9.15 22.31
N HIS A 198 -2.79 8.48 23.44
CA HIS A 198 -3.11 7.06 23.52
C HIS A 198 -4.59 6.77 23.31
N GLU A 199 -5.46 7.70 23.66
CA GLU A 199 -6.92 7.58 23.62
C GLU A 199 -7.56 8.49 22.57
N GLY A 200 -8.85 8.28 22.32
CA GLY A 200 -9.64 9.05 21.38
C GLY A 200 -9.43 8.66 19.91
N CYS A 201 -10.38 9.03 19.08
CA CYS A 201 -10.39 8.79 17.64
C CYS A 201 -9.90 10.04 16.88
N MET A 202 -9.03 9.85 15.92
CA MET A 202 -8.47 10.94 15.09
C MET A 202 -9.29 11.22 13.82
N PHE A 203 -10.52 10.72 13.74
CA PHE A 203 -11.29 10.82 12.50
C PHE A 203 -11.75 12.25 12.22
N TYR A 204 -12.33 12.91 13.20
CA TYR A 204 -12.91 14.25 13.02
C TYR A 204 -11.85 15.35 13.00
N ASP A 205 -11.00 15.39 14.02
CA ASP A 205 -10.05 16.50 14.18
C ASP A 205 -8.82 16.38 13.30
N HIS A 206 -8.32 15.17 13.09
CA HIS A 206 -7.09 14.93 12.34
C HIS A 206 -7.30 14.31 10.95
N GLY A 207 -8.53 14.13 10.52
CA GLY A 207 -8.84 13.65 9.17
C GLY A 207 -8.36 12.24 8.87
N CYS A 208 -8.40 11.34 9.86
CA CYS A 208 -8.00 9.95 9.68
C CYS A 208 -8.77 9.26 8.56
N GLN A 209 -8.06 8.69 7.59
CA GLN A 209 -8.65 8.01 6.42
C GLN A 209 -8.86 6.50 6.64
N ALA A 210 -8.63 5.97 7.84
CA ALA A 210 -8.75 4.52 8.11
C ALA A 210 -10.09 3.90 7.70
N PRO A 211 -11.26 4.57 7.86
CA PRO A 211 -12.55 4.04 7.41
C PRO A 211 -12.70 3.90 5.89
N TYR A 212 -11.86 4.57 5.12
CA TYR A 212 -11.91 4.61 3.64
C TYR A 212 -10.71 3.96 2.99
N THR A 213 -9.81 3.38 3.77
CA THR A 213 -8.52 2.88 3.32
C THR A 213 -8.44 1.38 3.48
N HIS A 214 -8.23 0.66 2.37
CA HIS A 214 -8.04 -0.79 2.37
C HIS A 214 -6.58 -1.14 2.66
N GLY A 215 -6.36 -2.06 3.59
CA GLY A 215 -5.02 -2.49 3.96
C GLY A 215 -4.98 -3.21 5.31
N SER A 216 -3.85 -3.78 5.62
CA SER A 216 -3.65 -4.65 6.79
C SER A 216 -2.83 -4.01 7.93
N CYS A 217 -2.48 -2.73 7.85
CA CYS A 217 -1.55 -2.08 8.80
C CYS A 217 -1.93 -2.21 10.29
N ASN A 218 -3.23 -2.35 10.60
CA ASN A 218 -3.69 -2.56 11.98
C ASN A 218 -3.86 -4.03 12.36
N LYS A 219 -3.74 -4.95 11.39
CA LYS A 219 -3.79 -6.41 11.61
C LYS A 219 -2.39 -7.01 11.58
N ILE A 220 -1.54 -6.52 10.69
CA ILE A 220 -0.13 -6.85 10.60
C ILE A 220 0.63 -5.59 10.95
N LEU A 221 1.31 -5.60 12.10
CA LEU A 221 2.00 -4.42 12.60
C LEU A 221 3.33 -4.23 11.89
N TRP A 222 3.73 -2.99 11.68
CA TRP A 222 5.03 -2.66 11.14
C TRP A 222 6.13 -3.14 12.07
N ASN A 223 7.04 -3.94 11.54
CA ASN A 223 8.12 -4.59 12.29
C ASN A 223 7.62 -5.33 13.55
N GLU A 224 6.41 -5.88 13.50
CA GLU A 224 5.74 -6.58 14.60
C GLU A 224 5.50 -5.71 15.86
N VAL A 225 5.68 -4.39 15.74
CA VAL A 225 5.63 -3.46 16.89
C VAL A 225 4.36 -2.62 16.90
N ASN A 226 4.09 -1.86 15.81
CA ASN A 226 3.03 -0.85 15.89
C ASN A 226 2.41 -0.50 14.53
N SER A 227 1.40 0.38 14.56
CA SER A 227 0.80 1.00 13.39
C SER A 227 0.58 2.50 13.62
N LYS A 228 0.37 3.26 12.54
CA LYS A 228 0.15 4.70 12.63
C LYS A 228 -0.97 5.06 13.60
N THR A 229 -2.11 4.39 13.50
CA THR A 229 -3.26 4.72 14.35
C THR A 229 -3.05 4.32 15.80
N ARG A 230 -2.28 3.28 16.07
CA ARG A 230 -1.94 2.88 17.45
C ARG A 230 -1.03 3.90 18.15
N VAL A 231 -0.10 4.50 17.41
CA VAL A 231 0.81 5.53 17.97
C VAL A 231 0.21 6.94 17.97
N GLY A 232 -1.09 7.09 17.76
CA GLY A 232 -1.73 8.41 17.77
C GLY A 232 -1.47 9.25 16.52
N HIS A 233 -1.25 8.61 15.36
CA HIS A 233 -1.13 9.28 14.06
C HIS A 233 -2.29 8.86 13.15
N PRO A 234 -3.00 9.79 12.49
CA PRO A 234 -4.11 9.44 11.60
C PRO A 234 -3.64 8.62 10.40
N CYS A 235 -4.46 7.71 9.94
CA CYS A 235 -4.25 7.03 8.66
C CYS A 235 -4.35 8.04 7.51
N MET A 236 -3.37 8.07 6.63
CA MET A 236 -3.29 9.01 5.51
C MET A 236 -3.90 8.47 4.21
N GLY A 237 -4.39 7.23 4.20
CA GLY A 237 -4.97 6.63 3.00
C GLY A 237 -3.95 6.18 1.96
N CYS A 238 -2.72 5.90 2.37
CA CYS A 238 -1.59 5.73 1.45
C CYS A 238 -1.67 4.53 0.51
N THR A 239 -2.58 3.60 0.74
CA THR A 239 -2.81 2.43 -0.12
C THR A 239 -3.91 2.65 -1.17
N GLU A 240 -4.63 3.77 -1.10
CA GLU A 240 -5.74 4.05 -2.01
C GLU A 240 -5.28 4.69 -3.33
N PRO A 241 -6.03 4.42 -4.41
CA PRO A 241 -5.68 4.93 -5.75
C PRO A 241 -5.61 6.46 -5.86
N ASP A 242 -6.38 7.17 -5.06
CA ASP A 242 -6.46 8.63 -5.03
C ASP A 242 -5.47 9.29 -4.06
N PHE A 243 -4.54 8.52 -3.48
CA PHE A 243 -3.46 9.06 -2.65
C PHE A 243 -2.34 9.70 -3.53
N PRO A 244 -1.78 10.85 -3.14
CA PRO A 244 -2.17 11.70 -2.02
C PRO A 244 -3.38 12.58 -2.36
N LYS A 245 -4.23 12.85 -1.37
CA LYS A 245 -5.30 13.84 -1.45
C LYS A 245 -4.73 15.24 -1.18
N HIS A 246 -5.41 16.27 -1.68
CA HIS A 246 -4.98 17.66 -1.49
C HIS A 246 -4.75 18.06 -0.03
N ASN A 247 -5.60 17.56 0.85
CA ASN A 247 -5.43 17.74 2.29
C ASN A 247 -5.49 16.37 2.96
N LEU A 248 -4.34 15.91 3.45
CA LEU A 248 -4.20 14.60 4.06
C LEU A 248 -4.85 14.51 5.46
N PHE A 249 -5.06 15.66 6.10
CA PHE A 249 -5.58 15.77 7.47
C PHE A 249 -7.00 16.31 7.55
N THR A 250 -7.69 16.45 6.42
CA THR A 250 -9.09 16.89 6.40
C THR A 250 -9.99 15.75 5.94
N THR A 251 -10.92 15.35 6.78
CA THR A 251 -12.00 14.45 6.37
C THR A 251 -13.17 15.22 5.78
N LYS A 252 -13.90 14.58 4.88
CA LYS A 252 -15.21 15.09 4.51
C LYS A 252 -16.14 14.96 5.72
N LYS A 253 -16.87 16.01 6.04
CA LYS A 253 -17.94 15.99 7.04
C LYS A 253 -19.12 15.18 6.52
N ASN A 254 -19.04 13.86 6.57
CA ASN A 254 -20.06 12.95 6.04
C ASN A 254 -20.58 11.98 7.09
N MET A 255 -20.93 12.49 8.25
CA MET A 255 -21.58 11.76 9.36
C MET A 255 -20.76 10.58 9.94
N GLY A 256 -19.46 10.49 9.66
CA GLY A 256 -18.57 9.49 10.25
C GLY A 256 -18.93 8.04 9.92
N ILE A 257 -19.42 7.77 8.71
CA ILE A 257 -19.79 6.41 8.31
C ILE A 257 -18.58 5.73 7.67
N PRO A 258 -18.14 4.56 8.17
CA PRO A 258 -17.12 3.77 7.50
C PRO A 258 -17.52 3.37 6.08
N GLN A 259 -16.55 3.21 5.19
CA GLN A 259 -16.81 2.73 3.84
C GLN A 259 -17.35 1.29 3.85
N VAL A 260 -16.80 0.46 4.75
CA VAL A 260 -17.25 -0.91 4.97
C VAL A 260 -17.97 -0.97 6.31
N LEU A 261 -19.24 -1.30 6.28
CA LEU A 261 -20.06 -1.49 7.47
C LEU A 261 -19.90 -2.91 8.03
N PRO A 262 -20.20 -3.14 9.33
CA PRO A 262 -20.28 -4.47 9.89
C PRO A 262 -21.22 -5.37 9.08
N LEU A 263 -20.85 -6.66 8.96
CA LEU A 263 -21.62 -7.62 8.17
C LEU A 263 -23.07 -7.69 8.64
N GLY A 264 -24.01 -7.54 7.71
CA GLY A 264 -25.44 -7.61 8.00
C GLY A 264 -26.08 -6.35 8.60
N VAL A 265 -25.30 -5.28 8.79
CA VAL A 265 -25.84 -4.01 9.33
C VAL A 265 -26.16 -3.05 8.19
N PRO A 266 -27.44 -2.74 7.91
CA PRO A 266 -27.84 -1.74 6.93
C PRO A 266 -27.35 -0.34 7.34
N LYS A 267 -27.02 0.50 6.36
CA LYS A 267 -26.53 1.86 6.56
C LYS A 267 -27.44 2.71 7.47
N ARG A 268 -28.77 2.57 7.32
CA ARG A 268 -29.75 3.29 8.16
C ARG A 268 -29.64 2.86 9.64
N THR A 269 -29.57 1.55 9.87
CA THR A 269 -29.43 0.99 11.23
C THR A 269 -28.13 1.47 11.87
N TYR A 270 -27.01 1.44 11.12
CA TYR A 270 -25.73 1.96 11.60
C TYR A 270 -25.82 3.44 12.00
N LEU A 271 -26.44 4.28 11.17
CA LEU A 271 -26.63 5.71 11.46
C LEU A 271 -27.49 5.95 12.69
N THR A 272 -28.57 5.17 12.84
CA THR A 272 -29.46 5.29 14.00
C THR A 272 -28.71 4.90 15.28
N LEU A 273 -27.99 3.77 15.28
CA LEU A 273 -27.20 3.32 16.42
C LEU A 273 -26.08 4.31 16.76
N ALA A 274 -25.36 4.82 15.77
CA ALA A 274 -24.33 5.83 15.96
C ALA A 274 -24.88 7.15 16.51
N GLY A 275 -26.11 7.53 16.14
CA GLY A 275 -26.80 8.68 16.70
C GLY A 275 -27.21 8.45 18.14
N ILE A 276 -27.73 7.27 18.50
CA ILE A 276 -28.08 6.88 19.86
C ILE A 276 -26.85 6.86 20.77
N THR A 277 -25.75 6.21 20.32
CA THR A 277 -24.51 6.16 21.11
C THR A 277 -23.93 7.55 21.37
N LYS A 278 -24.03 8.47 20.40
CA LYS A 278 -23.64 9.86 20.60
C LYS A 278 -24.51 10.59 21.67
N ALA A 279 -25.78 10.25 21.76
CA ALA A 279 -26.69 10.83 22.75
C ALA A 279 -26.49 10.27 24.17
N PHE A 280 -25.91 9.05 24.24
CA PHE A 280 -25.62 8.35 25.50
C PHE A 280 -24.11 8.16 25.66
N THR A 281 -23.35 9.25 25.58
CA THR A 281 -21.91 9.24 25.79
C THR A 281 -21.58 8.73 27.20
N ILE A 282 -20.62 7.82 27.29
CA ILE A 282 -20.21 7.25 28.59
C ILE A 282 -19.19 8.18 29.23
N ASP A 283 -19.50 8.78 30.38
CA ASP A 283 -18.63 9.76 31.08
C ASP A 283 -17.15 9.31 31.19
N ARG A 284 -16.91 8.03 31.45
CA ARG A 284 -15.56 7.48 31.57
C ARG A 284 -14.77 7.54 30.28
N LEU A 285 -15.45 7.61 29.12
CA LEU A 285 -14.81 7.72 27.80
C LEU A 285 -14.61 9.18 27.38
N GLU A 286 -15.29 10.12 28.04
CA GLU A 286 -15.03 11.55 27.91
C GLU A 286 -13.81 11.98 28.72
N LYS A 287 -13.56 11.29 29.84
CA LYS A 287 -12.32 11.47 30.62
C LYS A 287 -11.28 10.50 30.09
N LYS A 288 -10.20 11.02 29.57
CA LYS A 288 -9.05 10.22 29.17
C LYS A 288 -8.46 9.56 30.42
N LEU A 289 -8.29 8.25 30.39
CA LEU A 289 -7.82 7.47 31.53
C LEU A 289 -6.37 7.76 31.94
N LEU A 290 -5.63 8.48 31.10
CA LEU A 290 -4.21 8.76 31.23
C LEU A 290 -3.88 10.25 31.44
N ASP A 291 -4.86 11.07 31.74
CA ASP A 291 -4.71 12.51 32.00
C ASP A 291 -4.44 12.82 33.49
N ASP A 292 -3.82 11.90 34.27
CA ASP A 292 -3.39 12.12 35.66
C ASP A 292 -1.88 12.43 35.75
#